data_5e7b13f7bfc75428809cf55b349afac8
#
_entry.id   5e7b13f7bfc75428809cf55b349afac8
#
_cell.length_a   1.000
_cell.length_b   1.000
_cell.length_c   1.000
_cell.angle_alpha   90.00
_cell.angle_beta   90.00
_cell.angle_gamma   90.00
#
_symmetry.space_group_name_H-M   'P 1'
#
loop_
_entity.id
_entity.type
_entity.pdbx_description
1 polymer ?
#
loop_
_entity_poly.entity_id
_entity_poly.type
_entity_poly.pdbx_seq_one_letter_code
_entity_poly.pdbx_strand_id
1 'polypeptide(L)'
;MSVDLSKYKNDFPILKRKVRGGNTLIYLDSGATSQKPEIVIQAEANFYRTKNAAVHRGAHLVAEEASEVYEGARENVARFIGAKSDEVIFTKSATESLNLIAYSLGNPESKFHLSSGDEIVVSEMEHHANLIPWQQLAKRVGAKLTWFKITNEGRLDLSDIDTLINKKTKIVAITHQSNVLGTIVPLAQITKAAHAVGAVVVLDACQSVPHFAVDVKKLEVDFLAFSG
;
A
#
# COMPACT_ATOMS: atom_id res chain seq x y z
N MET A 1 9.23 -14.43 23.90
CA MET A 1 8.67 -15.76 23.60
C MET A 1 8.67 -15.93 22.10
N SER A 2 9.31 -16.98 21.56
CA SER A 2 9.20 -17.31 20.13
C SER A 2 7.81 -17.85 19.86
N VAL A 3 7.07 -17.24 18.96
CA VAL A 3 5.78 -17.77 18.51
C VAL A 3 6.06 -19.00 17.65
N ASP A 4 5.48 -20.15 18.02
CA ASP A 4 5.54 -21.33 17.16
C ASP A 4 4.63 -21.14 15.94
N LEU A 5 5.25 -20.87 14.80
CA LEU A 5 4.56 -20.69 13.53
C LEU A 5 4.30 -22.01 12.77
N SER A 6 4.83 -23.12 13.26
CA SER A 6 4.72 -24.43 12.57
C SER A 6 3.26 -24.88 12.40
N LYS A 7 2.39 -24.52 13.33
CA LYS A 7 0.95 -24.81 13.29
C LYS A 7 0.22 -24.21 12.07
N TYR A 8 0.69 -23.05 11.60
CA TYR A 8 0.08 -22.36 10.43
C TYR A 8 0.53 -22.94 9.09
N LYS A 9 1.64 -23.70 9.07
CA LYS A 9 2.18 -24.28 7.82
C LYS A 9 1.15 -25.16 7.10
N ASN A 10 0.30 -25.85 7.85
CA ASN A 10 -0.72 -26.75 7.29
C ASN A 10 -1.87 -26.00 6.60
N ASP A 11 -2.07 -24.72 6.90
CA ASP A 11 -3.09 -23.88 6.29
C ASP A 11 -2.77 -23.52 4.84
N PHE A 12 -1.51 -23.70 4.43
CA PHE A 12 -1.01 -23.37 3.10
C PHE A 12 -0.79 -24.63 2.25
N PRO A 13 -1.69 -24.99 1.35
CA PRO A 13 -1.62 -26.24 0.57
C PRO A 13 -0.33 -26.39 -0.23
N ILE A 14 0.17 -25.30 -0.81
CA ILE A 14 1.38 -25.29 -1.62
C ILE A 14 2.63 -25.72 -0.85
N LEU A 15 2.69 -25.50 0.46
CA LEU A 15 3.84 -25.88 1.28
C LEU A 15 3.97 -27.40 1.48
N LYS A 16 2.92 -28.17 1.12
CA LYS A 16 2.94 -29.63 1.08
C LYS A 16 3.56 -30.18 -0.20
N ARG A 17 3.78 -29.31 -1.21
CA ARG A 17 4.32 -29.70 -2.50
C ARG A 17 5.75 -30.20 -2.39
N LYS A 18 6.08 -31.26 -3.16
CA LYS A 18 7.45 -31.67 -3.42
C LYS A 18 8.00 -30.94 -4.65
N VAL A 19 9.25 -30.56 -4.58
CA VAL A 19 10.02 -29.93 -5.66
C VAL A 19 11.10 -30.85 -6.20
N ARG A 20 12.00 -30.33 -7.02
CA ARG A 20 13.06 -31.13 -7.66
C ARG A 20 13.77 -32.05 -6.66
N GLY A 21 13.98 -33.31 -7.06
CA GLY A 21 14.64 -34.31 -6.21
C GLY A 21 13.76 -34.81 -5.05
N GLY A 22 12.46 -34.57 -5.05
CA GLY A 22 11.54 -35.00 -3.97
C GLY A 22 11.65 -34.18 -2.68
N ASN A 23 12.39 -33.07 -2.68
CA ASN A 23 12.55 -32.19 -1.53
C ASN A 23 11.25 -31.47 -1.18
N THR A 24 11.08 -31.12 0.09
CA THR A 24 9.97 -30.27 0.53
C THR A 24 10.22 -28.83 0.07
N LEU A 25 9.16 -28.16 -0.41
CA LEU A 25 9.22 -26.74 -0.78
C LEU A 25 9.59 -25.89 0.45
N ILE A 26 10.62 -25.06 0.30
CA ILE A 26 10.94 -23.95 1.19
C ILE A 26 10.67 -22.68 0.39
N TYR A 27 9.69 -21.88 0.84
CA TYR A 27 9.28 -20.66 0.16
C TYR A 27 9.69 -19.43 0.99
N LEU A 28 10.57 -18.59 0.45
CA LEU A 28 11.14 -17.42 1.11
C LEU A 28 10.96 -16.13 0.28
N ASP A 29 10.00 -16.14 -0.65
CA ASP A 29 9.78 -15.02 -1.59
C ASP A 29 8.42 -14.34 -1.39
N SER A 30 7.97 -14.26 -0.13
CA SER A 30 6.68 -13.61 0.21
C SER A 30 6.67 -12.11 -0.07
N GLY A 31 7.85 -11.48 -0.15
CA GLY A 31 7.98 -10.08 -0.56
C GLY A 31 7.55 -9.84 -2.01
N ALA A 32 7.69 -10.82 -2.90
CA ALA A 32 7.23 -10.75 -4.28
C ALA A 32 5.76 -11.18 -4.41
N THR A 33 5.39 -12.30 -3.76
CA THR A 33 3.99 -12.76 -3.71
C THR A 33 3.77 -13.67 -2.50
N SER A 34 2.71 -13.43 -1.74
CA SER A 34 2.33 -14.25 -0.59
C SER A 34 1.62 -15.51 -1.05
N GLN A 35 1.91 -16.64 -0.40
CA GLN A 35 1.14 -17.86 -0.60
C GLN A 35 -0.24 -17.70 0.04
N LYS A 36 -1.24 -18.36 -0.55
CA LYS A 36 -2.64 -18.24 -0.09
C LYS A 36 -2.99 -19.41 0.82
N PRO A 37 -3.53 -19.15 2.01
CA PRO A 37 -4.05 -20.20 2.87
C PRO A 37 -5.33 -20.79 2.28
N GLU A 38 -5.64 -22.04 2.63
CA GLU A 38 -6.81 -22.78 2.12
C GLU A 38 -8.12 -22.02 2.30
N ILE A 39 -8.27 -21.32 3.44
CA ILE A 39 -9.48 -20.54 3.73
C ILE A 39 -9.70 -19.42 2.70
N VAL A 40 -8.66 -18.78 2.19
CA VAL A 40 -8.75 -17.75 1.16
C VAL A 40 -9.11 -18.37 -0.18
N ILE A 41 -8.46 -19.48 -0.55
CA ILE A 41 -8.76 -20.22 -1.79
C ILE A 41 -10.23 -20.66 -1.82
N GLN A 42 -10.71 -21.22 -0.71
CA GLN A 42 -12.10 -21.67 -0.59
C GLN A 42 -13.11 -20.52 -0.60
N ALA A 43 -12.77 -19.38 0.02
CA ALA A 43 -13.65 -18.22 0.03
C ALA A 43 -13.88 -17.69 -1.40
N GLU A 44 -12.82 -17.56 -2.21
CA GLU A 44 -12.91 -17.14 -3.60
C GLU A 44 -13.68 -18.17 -4.45
N ALA A 45 -13.32 -19.45 -4.34
CA ALA A 45 -14.00 -20.52 -5.07
C ALA A 45 -15.48 -20.60 -4.71
N ASN A 46 -15.84 -20.43 -3.44
CA ASN A 46 -17.22 -20.46 -2.98
C ASN A 46 -18.02 -19.25 -3.46
N PHE A 47 -17.42 -18.05 -3.47
CA PHE A 47 -18.04 -16.87 -4.05
C PHE A 47 -18.47 -17.11 -5.49
N TYR A 48 -17.55 -17.60 -6.34
CA TYR A 48 -17.87 -17.90 -7.74
C TYR A 48 -18.91 -19.00 -7.92
N ARG A 49 -18.96 -20.00 -7.03
CA ARG A 49 -19.93 -21.09 -7.11
C ARG A 49 -21.32 -20.69 -6.66
N THR A 50 -21.46 -19.74 -5.75
CA THR A 50 -22.72 -19.52 -5.02
C THR A 50 -23.25 -18.10 -5.05
N LYS A 51 -22.39 -17.08 -5.22
CA LYS A 51 -22.75 -15.67 -5.04
C LYS A 51 -22.27 -14.75 -6.16
N ASN A 52 -21.79 -15.31 -7.27
CA ASN A 52 -21.26 -14.51 -8.37
C ASN A 52 -22.34 -13.71 -9.09
N ALA A 53 -22.48 -12.44 -8.74
CA ALA A 53 -23.39 -11.49 -9.38
C ALA A 53 -22.81 -10.07 -9.39
N ALA A 54 -23.48 -9.16 -10.11
CA ALA A 54 -23.07 -7.76 -10.21
C ALA A 54 -23.34 -7.04 -8.88
N VAL A 55 -22.27 -6.74 -8.16
CA VAL A 55 -22.28 -5.96 -6.92
C VAL A 55 -22.95 -4.60 -7.16
N HIS A 56 -23.91 -4.21 -6.31
CA HIS A 56 -24.66 -2.95 -6.36
C HIS A 56 -25.51 -2.71 -7.63
N ARG A 57 -25.68 -3.71 -8.49
CA ARG A 57 -26.37 -3.52 -9.77
C ARG A 57 -27.53 -4.48 -10.04
N GLY A 58 -27.74 -5.46 -9.20
CA GLY A 58 -28.85 -6.42 -9.35
C GLY A 58 -29.90 -6.24 -8.25
N ALA A 59 -31.17 -6.40 -8.62
CA ALA A 59 -32.31 -6.39 -7.70
C ALA A 59 -32.82 -7.82 -7.42
N HIS A 60 -31.91 -8.78 -7.28
CA HIS A 60 -32.22 -10.18 -6.98
C HIS A 60 -31.29 -10.70 -5.87
N LEU A 61 -31.74 -11.74 -5.16
CA LEU A 61 -31.08 -12.28 -3.97
C LEU A 61 -29.57 -12.49 -4.14
N VAL A 62 -29.12 -13.10 -5.25
CA VAL A 62 -27.67 -13.37 -5.44
C VAL A 62 -26.85 -12.08 -5.57
N ALA A 63 -27.41 -11.01 -6.14
CA ALA A 63 -26.73 -9.71 -6.22
C ALA A 63 -26.71 -8.99 -4.85
N GLU A 64 -27.75 -9.16 -4.04
CA GLU A 64 -27.78 -8.67 -2.66
C GLU A 64 -26.69 -9.38 -1.84
N GLU A 65 -26.64 -10.72 -1.86
CA GLU A 65 -25.62 -11.51 -1.19
C GLU A 65 -24.19 -11.18 -1.65
N ALA A 66 -23.98 -10.94 -2.96
CA ALA A 66 -22.69 -10.52 -3.49
C ALA A 66 -22.29 -9.14 -2.96
N SER A 67 -23.25 -8.21 -2.87
CA SER A 67 -23.01 -6.87 -2.33
C SER A 67 -22.70 -6.91 -0.84
N GLU A 68 -23.40 -7.74 -0.06
CA GLU A 68 -23.12 -7.94 1.37
C GLU A 68 -21.70 -8.48 1.60
N VAL A 69 -21.25 -9.47 0.82
CA VAL A 69 -19.88 -10.03 0.91
C VAL A 69 -18.85 -8.96 0.59
N TYR A 70 -19.09 -8.17 -0.46
CA TYR A 70 -18.17 -7.13 -0.91
C TYR A 70 -18.03 -6.00 0.14
N GLU A 71 -19.16 -5.50 0.66
CA GLU A 71 -19.13 -4.44 1.68
C GLU A 71 -18.64 -4.95 3.03
N GLY A 72 -18.96 -6.19 3.41
CA GLY A 72 -18.39 -6.83 4.59
C GLY A 72 -16.87 -6.96 4.51
N ALA A 73 -16.31 -7.27 3.33
CA ALA A 73 -14.87 -7.26 3.11
C ALA A 73 -14.27 -5.85 3.28
N ARG A 74 -14.95 -4.82 2.73
CA ARG A 74 -14.56 -3.42 2.89
C ARG A 74 -14.49 -2.99 4.35
N GLU A 75 -15.50 -3.32 5.13
CA GLU A 75 -15.56 -3.05 6.58
C GLU A 75 -14.44 -3.75 7.33
N ASN A 76 -14.15 -5.01 6.98
CA ASN A 76 -13.05 -5.77 7.61
C ASN A 76 -11.69 -5.15 7.31
N VAL A 77 -11.43 -4.74 6.05
CA VAL A 77 -10.20 -4.03 5.68
C VAL A 77 -10.11 -2.70 6.42
N ALA A 78 -11.17 -1.92 6.44
CA ALA A 78 -11.21 -0.64 7.15
C ALA A 78 -10.86 -0.81 8.63
N ARG A 79 -11.49 -1.76 9.31
CA ARG A 79 -11.20 -2.07 10.72
C ARG A 79 -9.76 -2.52 10.94
N PHE A 80 -9.22 -3.31 10.01
CA PHE A 80 -7.85 -3.83 10.10
C PHE A 80 -6.78 -2.74 10.06
N ILE A 81 -7.00 -1.67 9.29
CA ILE A 81 -6.07 -0.54 9.15
C ILE A 81 -6.46 0.70 9.96
N GLY A 82 -7.53 0.65 10.75
CA GLY A 82 -8.01 1.79 11.56
C GLY A 82 -8.72 2.89 10.75
N ALA A 83 -9.20 2.57 9.54
CA ALA A 83 -9.97 3.47 8.67
C ALA A 83 -11.48 3.31 8.86
N LYS A 84 -12.28 4.14 8.17
CA LYS A 84 -13.71 3.94 7.96
C LYS A 84 -13.94 3.20 6.64
N SER A 85 -15.09 2.55 6.49
CA SER A 85 -15.42 1.81 5.27
C SER A 85 -15.50 2.69 4.02
N ASP A 86 -15.99 3.92 4.16
CA ASP A 86 -16.06 4.91 3.09
C ASP A 86 -14.70 5.52 2.68
N GLU A 87 -13.64 5.25 3.46
CA GLU A 87 -12.26 5.61 3.18
C GLU A 87 -11.49 4.50 2.41
N VAL A 88 -12.09 3.32 2.20
CA VAL A 88 -11.43 2.18 1.54
C VAL A 88 -11.87 2.07 0.08
N ILE A 89 -10.90 2.04 -0.82
CA ILE A 89 -11.11 1.84 -2.27
C ILE A 89 -10.39 0.56 -2.69
N PHE A 90 -11.13 -0.40 -3.25
CA PHE A 90 -10.53 -1.59 -3.86
C PHE A 90 -10.03 -1.30 -5.27
N THR A 91 -8.81 -1.72 -5.53
CA THR A 91 -8.15 -1.66 -6.83
C THR A 91 -7.55 -3.02 -7.17
N LYS A 92 -6.97 -3.18 -8.35
CA LYS A 92 -6.35 -4.45 -8.77
C LYS A 92 -5.01 -4.73 -8.09
N SER A 93 -4.34 -3.67 -7.61
CA SER A 93 -3.02 -3.77 -6.98
C SER A 93 -2.65 -2.43 -6.32
N ALA A 94 -1.65 -2.44 -5.44
CA ALA A 94 -1.07 -1.20 -4.91
C ALA A 94 -0.49 -0.32 -6.02
N THR A 95 0.03 -0.88 -7.11
CA THR A 95 0.46 -0.11 -8.29
C THR A 95 -0.69 0.69 -8.88
N GLU A 96 -1.88 0.09 -9.04
CA GLU A 96 -3.06 0.81 -9.50
C GLU A 96 -3.50 1.88 -8.50
N SER A 97 -3.49 1.58 -7.19
CA SER A 97 -3.82 2.54 -6.15
C SER A 97 -2.93 3.77 -6.20
N LEU A 98 -1.62 3.59 -6.27
CA LEU A 98 -0.64 4.69 -6.34
C LEU A 98 -0.78 5.52 -7.63
N ASN A 99 -1.05 4.87 -8.76
CA ASN A 99 -1.36 5.57 -10.00
C ASN A 99 -2.67 6.35 -9.91
N LEU A 100 -3.72 5.79 -9.30
CA LEU A 100 -5.00 6.47 -9.10
C LEU A 100 -4.82 7.73 -8.24
N ILE A 101 -4.04 7.63 -7.15
CA ILE A 101 -3.73 8.78 -6.29
C ILE A 101 -2.97 9.84 -7.10
N ALA A 102 -1.90 9.46 -7.81
CA ALA A 102 -1.11 10.38 -8.62
C ALA A 102 -1.94 11.04 -9.73
N TYR A 103 -2.87 10.31 -10.32
CA TYR A 103 -3.78 10.84 -11.34
C TYR A 103 -4.78 11.84 -10.75
N SER A 104 -5.35 11.50 -9.59
CA SER A 104 -6.32 12.34 -8.89
C SER A 104 -5.69 13.64 -8.37
N LEU A 105 -4.50 13.56 -7.77
CA LEU A 105 -3.77 14.74 -7.29
C LEU A 105 -3.23 15.60 -8.43
N GLY A 106 -2.95 14.99 -9.59
CA GLY A 106 -2.52 15.69 -10.78
C GLY A 106 -3.63 16.31 -11.63
N ASN A 107 -4.90 16.12 -11.24
CA ASN A 107 -6.03 16.74 -11.93
C ASN A 107 -6.08 18.24 -11.61
N PRO A 108 -6.15 19.13 -12.61
CA PRO A 108 -6.27 20.59 -12.37
C PRO A 108 -7.45 21.02 -11.51
N GLU A 109 -8.52 20.23 -11.46
CA GLU A 109 -9.69 20.49 -10.63
C GLU A 109 -9.54 19.99 -9.18
N SER A 110 -8.48 19.25 -8.89
CA SER A 110 -8.18 18.80 -7.52
C SER A 110 -7.80 19.99 -6.64
N LYS A 111 -8.33 20.03 -5.42
CA LYS A 111 -7.89 21.01 -4.42
C LYS A 111 -6.42 20.88 -4.04
N PHE A 112 -5.79 19.74 -4.35
CA PHE A 112 -4.39 19.43 -4.12
C PHE A 112 -3.56 19.42 -5.41
N HIS A 113 -4.09 19.97 -6.53
CA HIS A 113 -3.38 19.95 -7.80
C HIS A 113 -1.97 20.58 -7.68
N LEU A 114 -1.06 20.05 -8.45
CA LEU A 114 0.29 20.56 -8.56
C LEU A 114 0.40 21.55 -9.74
N SER A 115 1.23 22.56 -9.53
CA SER A 115 1.60 23.53 -10.54
C SER A 115 3.08 23.44 -10.91
N SER A 116 3.47 24.10 -12.00
CA SER A 116 4.87 24.19 -12.38
C SER A 116 5.71 24.84 -11.27
N GLY A 117 6.80 24.19 -10.89
CA GLY A 117 7.69 24.60 -9.81
C GLY A 117 7.36 24.07 -8.44
N ASP A 118 6.21 23.40 -8.26
CA ASP A 118 5.93 22.62 -7.06
C ASP A 118 6.86 21.39 -6.95
N GLU A 119 6.97 20.80 -5.77
CA GLU A 119 7.90 19.71 -5.50
C GLU A 119 7.16 18.46 -5.00
N ILE A 120 7.61 17.29 -5.47
CA ILE A 120 7.21 15.97 -4.97
C ILE A 120 8.45 15.36 -4.33
N VAL A 121 8.34 14.94 -3.08
CA VAL A 121 9.42 14.28 -2.33
C VAL A 121 9.17 12.78 -2.31
N VAL A 122 10.18 12.00 -2.67
CA VAL A 122 10.20 10.53 -2.59
C VAL A 122 11.47 10.07 -1.86
N SER A 123 11.73 8.76 -1.78
CA SER A 123 13.01 8.25 -1.28
C SER A 123 13.73 7.38 -2.31
N GLU A 124 15.03 7.16 -2.08
CA GLU A 124 15.80 6.18 -2.84
C GLU A 124 15.40 4.72 -2.53
N MET A 125 14.56 4.48 -1.53
CA MET A 125 14.05 3.16 -1.16
C MET A 125 12.77 2.76 -1.89
N GLU A 126 12.17 3.66 -2.69
CA GLU A 126 10.86 3.41 -3.27
C GLU A 126 10.86 2.23 -4.24
N HIS A 127 9.84 1.39 -4.13
CA HIS A 127 9.50 0.46 -5.20
C HIS A 127 9.05 1.26 -6.44
N HIS A 128 9.29 0.73 -7.63
CA HIS A 128 8.89 1.40 -8.89
C HIS A 128 7.41 1.81 -8.91
N ALA A 129 6.53 1.05 -8.27
CA ALA A 129 5.11 1.39 -8.16
C ALA A 129 4.86 2.72 -7.43
N ASN A 130 5.72 3.07 -6.46
CA ASN A 130 5.67 4.35 -5.72
C ASN A 130 6.71 5.38 -6.21
N LEU A 131 7.32 5.15 -7.34
CA LEU A 131 8.28 6.07 -7.95
C LEU A 131 7.79 6.59 -9.30
N ILE A 132 7.46 5.68 -10.21
CA ILE A 132 7.16 6.02 -11.62
C ILE A 132 5.91 6.92 -11.75
N PRO A 133 4.80 6.72 -11.01
CA PRO A 133 3.66 7.61 -11.10
C PRO A 133 4.01 9.07 -10.79
N TRP A 134 4.87 9.29 -9.78
CA TRP A 134 5.31 10.63 -9.37
C TRP A 134 6.26 11.26 -10.38
N GLN A 135 7.16 10.49 -10.99
CA GLN A 135 8.00 10.97 -12.09
C GLN A 135 7.14 11.42 -13.29
N GLN A 136 6.12 10.62 -13.64
CA GLN A 136 5.23 10.95 -14.75
C GLN A 136 4.35 12.17 -14.41
N LEU A 137 3.86 12.27 -13.19
CA LEU A 137 3.12 13.44 -12.74
C LEU A 137 3.98 14.69 -12.78
N ALA A 138 5.17 14.64 -12.17
CA ALA A 138 6.12 15.78 -12.15
C ALA A 138 6.43 16.28 -13.57
N LYS A 139 6.73 15.35 -14.49
CA LYS A 139 6.98 15.68 -15.91
C LYS A 139 5.76 16.34 -16.57
N ARG A 140 4.55 15.84 -16.31
CA ARG A 140 3.31 16.33 -16.92
C ARG A 140 2.95 17.75 -16.50
N VAL A 141 3.17 18.08 -15.21
CA VAL A 141 2.77 19.38 -14.65
C VAL A 141 3.91 20.38 -14.51
N GLY A 142 5.15 19.99 -14.82
CA GLY A 142 6.34 20.83 -14.64
C GLY A 142 6.79 20.94 -13.17
N ALA A 143 6.43 19.99 -12.33
CA ALA A 143 6.87 19.90 -10.94
C ALA A 143 8.26 19.27 -10.86
N LYS A 144 8.92 19.44 -9.70
CA LYS A 144 10.24 18.88 -9.39
C LYS A 144 10.12 17.63 -8.57
N LEU A 145 10.90 16.59 -8.88
CA LEU A 145 11.05 15.42 -8.02
C LEU A 145 12.32 15.57 -7.20
N THR A 146 12.22 15.41 -5.89
CA THR A 146 13.32 15.47 -4.93
C THR A 146 13.35 14.20 -4.06
N TRP A 147 14.50 13.92 -3.42
CA TRP A 147 14.77 12.60 -2.87
C TRP A 147 15.38 12.65 -1.47
N PHE A 148 14.83 11.88 -0.55
CA PHE A 148 15.56 11.44 0.62
C PHE A 148 16.63 10.44 0.21
N LYS A 149 17.85 10.65 0.69
CA LYS A 149 18.98 9.74 0.50
C LYS A 149 18.91 8.55 1.47
N ILE A 150 19.68 7.50 1.18
CA ILE A 150 19.90 6.37 2.08
C ILE A 150 21.31 6.47 2.66
N THR A 151 21.43 6.17 3.96
CA THR A 151 22.74 6.03 4.61
C THR A 151 23.41 4.71 4.22
N ASN A 152 24.72 4.58 4.51
CA ASN A 152 25.44 3.33 4.27
C ASN A 152 24.87 2.12 5.06
N GLU A 153 24.15 2.38 6.16
CA GLU A 153 23.46 1.38 6.97
C GLU A 153 22.08 1.03 6.44
N GLY A 154 21.69 1.56 5.27
CA GLY A 154 20.40 1.29 4.64
C GLY A 154 19.23 1.97 5.36
N ARG A 155 19.46 3.08 6.06
CA ARG A 155 18.42 3.88 6.71
C ARG A 155 18.13 5.12 5.88
N LEU A 156 16.92 5.67 6.04
CA LEU A 156 16.58 6.94 5.42
C LEU A 156 17.35 8.07 6.11
N ASP A 157 18.05 8.89 5.32
CA ASP A 157 18.75 10.07 5.82
C ASP A 157 17.76 11.24 5.93
N LEU A 158 17.54 11.71 7.15
CA LEU A 158 16.67 12.84 7.46
C LEU A 158 17.43 14.11 7.84
N SER A 159 18.76 14.13 7.66
CA SER A 159 19.59 15.30 8.03
C SER A 159 19.13 16.59 7.37
N ASP A 160 18.62 16.49 6.14
CA ASP A 160 18.18 17.62 5.31
C ASP A 160 16.65 17.72 5.21
N ILE A 161 15.89 17.13 6.15
CA ILE A 161 14.42 17.05 6.07
C ILE A 161 13.77 18.43 5.88
N ASP A 162 14.20 19.45 6.59
CA ASP A 162 13.65 20.81 6.53
C ASP A 162 13.98 21.53 5.20
N THR A 163 15.01 21.07 4.50
CA THR A 163 15.38 21.58 3.17
C THR A 163 14.60 20.86 2.08
N LEU A 164 14.45 19.53 2.20
CA LEU A 164 13.74 18.70 1.26
C LEU A 164 12.23 18.91 1.32
N ILE A 165 11.67 19.00 2.51
CA ILE A 165 10.26 19.30 2.73
C ILE A 165 10.13 20.78 3.03
N ASN A 166 9.73 21.55 2.05
CA ASN A 166 9.66 23.01 2.10
C ASN A 166 8.32 23.53 1.55
N LYS A 167 8.10 24.85 1.52
CA LYS A 167 6.84 25.48 1.09
C LYS A 167 6.40 25.16 -0.35
N LYS A 168 7.28 24.62 -1.20
CA LYS A 168 6.96 24.17 -2.55
C LYS A 168 6.55 22.71 -2.58
N THR A 169 6.81 21.95 -1.51
CA THR A 169 6.44 20.55 -1.42
C THR A 169 4.92 20.43 -1.35
N LYS A 170 4.34 19.65 -2.24
CA LYS A 170 2.89 19.34 -2.28
C LYS A 170 2.59 17.88 -1.94
N ILE A 171 3.51 17.00 -2.26
CA ILE A 171 3.36 15.56 -2.05
C ILE A 171 4.66 15.02 -1.44
N VAL A 172 4.52 14.19 -0.41
CA VAL A 172 5.57 13.31 0.09
C VAL A 172 5.09 11.87 -0.10
N ALA A 173 5.68 11.17 -1.07
CA ALA A 173 5.32 9.77 -1.36
C ALA A 173 6.45 8.86 -0.89
N ILE A 174 6.17 8.04 0.13
CA ILE A 174 7.20 7.32 0.85
C ILE A 174 6.78 5.87 1.14
N THR A 175 7.73 4.93 1.06
CA THR A 175 7.52 3.57 1.54
C THR A 175 7.55 3.52 3.06
N HIS A 176 6.65 2.74 3.68
CA HIS A 176 6.66 2.54 5.12
C HIS A 176 7.76 1.56 5.57
N GLN A 177 7.93 0.51 4.77
CA GLN A 177 8.98 -0.50 4.95
C GLN A 177 9.53 -0.88 3.58
N SER A 178 10.85 -0.82 3.43
CA SER A 178 11.51 -1.20 2.18
C SER A 178 11.33 -2.70 1.88
N ASN A 179 10.92 -3.01 0.67
CA ASN A 179 10.82 -4.39 0.17
C ASN A 179 12.20 -5.06 -0.05
N VAL A 180 13.26 -4.26 -0.16
CA VAL A 180 14.64 -4.75 -0.38
C VAL A 180 15.41 -4.84 0.93
N LEU A 181 15.37 -3.76 1.74
CA LEU A 181 16.19 -3.63 2.95
C LEU A 181 15.46 -4.06 4.23
N GLY A 182 14.11 -4.11 4.21
CA GLY A 182 13.31 -4.32 5.40
C GLY A 182 13.31 -3.14 6.38
N THR A 183 13.98 -2.05 6.03
CA THR A 183 14.07 -0.84 6.85
C THR A 183 12.71 -0.19 6.96
N ILE A 184 12.28 0.09 8.20
CA ILE A 184 11.09 0.87 8.52
C ILE A 184 11.50 2.33 8.61
N VAL A 185 10.79 3.21 7.87
CA VAL A 185 11.11 4.64 7.86
C VAL A 185 10.55 5.35 9.10
N PRO A 186 11.19 6.42 9.59
CA PRO A 186 10.74 7.21 10.73
C PRO A 186 9.57 8.14 10.32
N LEU A 187 8.42 7.52 9.97
CA LEU A 187 7.28 8.16 9.31
C LEU A 187 6.73 9.37 10.07
N ALA A 188 6.65 9.31 11.42
CA ALA A 188 6.09 10.41 12.22
C ALA A 188 6.84 11.74 12.02
N GLN A 189 8.16 11.72 11.84
CA GLN A 189 8.95 12.92 11.56
C GLN A 189 8.63 13.48 10.17
N ILE A 190 8.49 12.59 9.18
CA ILE A 190 8.19 12.93 7.79
C ILE A 190 6.79 13.51 7.67
N THR A 191 5.78 12.85 8.27
CA THR A 191 4.38 13.31 8.26
C THR A 191 4.27 14.69 8.92
N LYS A 192 4.89 14.88 10.09
CA LYS A 192 4.91 16.18 10.77
C LYS A 192 5.51 17.28 9.91
N ALA A 193 6.67 17.02 9.27
CA ALA A 193 7.31 18.00 8.40
C ALA A 193 6.45 18.31 7.16
N ALA A 194 5.86 17.29 6.52
CA ALA A 194 4.98 17.44 5.37
C ALA A 194 3.75 18.30 5.69
N HIS A 195 3.05 17.98 6.78
CA HIS A 195 1.86 18.74 7.18
C HIS A 195 2.18 20.15 7.62
N ALA A 196 3.35 20.41 8.21
CA ALA A 196 3.77 21.77 8.57
C ALA A 196 3.89 22.72 7.37
N VAL A 197 4.08 22.20 6.16
CA VAL A 197 4.13 22.98 4.91
C VAL A 197 2.88 22.81 4.05
N GLY A 198 1.87 22.04 4.51
CA GLY A 198 0.61 21.79 3.80
C GLY A 198 0.73 20.72 2.69
N ALA A 199 1.78 19.91 2.71
CA ALA A 199 1.95 18.79 1.79
C ALA A 199 1.13 17.57 2.26
N VAL A 200 0.64 16.76 1.29
CA VAL A 200 -0.03 15.48 1.57
C VAL A 200 0.99 14.34 1.61
N VAL A 201 0.72 13.36 2.46
CA VAL A 201 1.57 12.16 2.62
C VAL A 201 0.88 10.95 2.00
N VAL A 202 1.55 10.34 1.03
CA VAL A 202 1.14 9.09 0.37
C VAL A 202 2.07 7.97 0.82
N LEU A 203 1.52 6.98 1.51
CA LEU A 203 2.27 5.87 2.09
C LEU A 203 2.12 4.60 1.24
N ASP A 204 3.23 4.07 0.75
CA ASP A 204 3.29 2.69 0.26
C ASP A 204 3.51 1.76 1.46
N ALA A 205 2.47 1.03 1.84
CA ALA A 205 2.44 0.13 2.97
C ALA A 205 2.44 -1.36 2.57
N CYS A 206 2.83 -1.69 1.33
CA CYS A 206 2.84 -3.06 0.82
C CYS A 206 3.62 -4.03 1.69
N GLN A 207 4.74 -3.60 2.26
CA GLN A 207 5.56 -4.46 3.11
C GLN A 207 5.27 -4.28 4.61
N SER A 208 4.61 -3.22 5.03
CA SER A 208 4.33 -3.00 6.45
C SER A 208 3.02 -3.66 6.91
N VAL A 209 1.95 -3.52 6.14
CA VAL A 209 0.62 -4.07 6.50
C VAL A 209 0.64 -5.57 6.76
N PRO A 210 1.36 -6.43 5.99
CA PRO A 210 1.43 -7.86 6.29
C PRO A 210 2.36 -8.21 7.47
N HIS A 211 3.21 -7.28 7.94
CA HIS A 211 4.24 -7.59 8.93
C HIS A 211 3.95 -7.07 10.33
N PHE A 212 3.24 -5.95 10.44
CA PHE A 212 2.86 -5.37 11.74
C PHE A 212 1.55 -4.57 11.66
N ALA A 213 0.96 -4.31 12.81
CA ALA A 213 -0.30 -3.55 12.88
C ALA A 213 -0.10 -2.12 12.37
N VAL A 214 -0.91 -1.72 11.40
CA VAL A 214 -0.95 -0.37 10.83
C VAL A 214 -2.27 0.29 11.22
N ASP A 215 -2.20 1.51 11.72
CA ASP A 215 -3.36 2.33 12.07
C ASP A 215 -3.20 3.68 11.38
N VAL A 216 -3.98 3.91 10.32
CA VAL A 216 -3.84 5.10 9.47
C VAL A 216 -4.05 6.41 10.23
N LYS A 217 -4.87 6.41 11.28
CA LYS A 217 -5.12 7.60 12.10
C LYS A 217 -3.92 7.96 12.96
N LYS A 218 -3.25 6.93 13.51
CA LYS A 218 -2.03 7.14 14.31
C LYS A 218 -0.83 7.52 13.47
N LEU A 219 -0.80 7.07 12.21
CA LEU A 219 0.25 7.42 11.25
C LEU A 219 0.05 8.80 10.64
N GLU A 220 -1.17 9.37 10.76
CA GLU A 220 -1.53 10.68 10.23
C GLU A 220 -1.24 10.84 8.73
N VAL A 221 -1.36 9.73 7.96
CA VAL A 221 -1.15 9.75 6.51
C VAL A 221 -2.45 10.10 5.78
N ASP A 222 -2.33 10.80 4.64
CA ASP A 222 -3.49 11.24 3.86
C ASP A 222 -3.96 10.13 2.91
N PHE A 223 -3.03 9.33 2.39
CA PHE A 223 -3.30 8.18 1.54
C PHE A 223 -2.41 7.01 1.94
N LEU A 224 -2.96 5.81 1.89
CA LEU A 224 -2.23 4.57 2.12
C LEU A 224 -2.59 3.57 1.03
N ALA A 225 -1.57 2.96 0.39
CA ALA A 225 -1.74 1.90 -0.58
C ALA A 225 -1.04 0.62 -0.10
N PHE A 226 -1.71 -0.53 -0.24
CA PHE A 226 -1.12 -1.84 0.04
C PHE A 226 -1.78 -2.93 -0.80
N SER A 227 -1.17 -4.11 -0.84
CA SER A 227 -1.76 -5.32 -1.44
C SER A 227 -2.23 -6.28 -0.35
N GLY A 228 -3.40 -6.86 -0.53
CA GLY A 228 -3.99 -7.87 0.35
C GLY A 228 -3.55 -9.30 0.01
#